data_6829a4dbf7bbff6cf0634b753046ce2b
#
_entry.id   6829a4dbf7bbff6cf0634b753046ce2b
#
_cell.length_a   1.000
_cell.length_b   1.000
_cell.length_c   1.000
_cell.angle_alpha   90.00
_cell.angle_beta   90.00
_cell.angle_gamma   90.00
#
_symmetry.space_group_name_H-M   'P 1'
#
loop_
_entity.id
_entity.type
_entity.pdbx_description
1 polymer ?
#
loop_
_entity_poly.entity_id
_entity_poly.type
_entity_poly.pdbx_seq_one_letter_code
_entity_poly.pdbx_strand_id
1 'polypeptide(L)' 'MRVYSSFLVRCWITEDESQGEQSVLQIEHIQTGASVRAATLTEVEPWILAACRNARAAEVSKEAEKS' A
#
# COMPACT_ATOMS: atom_id res chain seq x y z
N MET A 1 4.65 -21.74 0.72
CA MET A 1 5.53 -20.59 0.93
C MET A 1 4.74 -19.42 1.52
N ARG A 2 5.32 -18.74 2.46
CA ARG A 2 4.65 -17.61 3.11
C ARG A 2 5.39 -16.32 2.75
N VAL A 3 4.68 -15.39 2.13
CA VAL A 3 5.21 -14.07 1.78
C VAL A 3 4.42 -13.02 2.54
N TYR A 4 5.11 -12.07 3.14
CA TYR A 4 4.44 -10.98 3.80
C TYR A 4 5.02 -9.64 3.35
N SER A 5 4.21 -8.61 3.44
CA SER A 5 4.59 -7.25 3.14
C SER A 5 4.19 -6.34 4.29
N SER A 6 4.98 -5.31 4.49
CA SER A 6 4.73 -4.32 5.53
C SER A 6 4.33 -3.00 4.89
N PHE A 7 3.39 -2.30 5.53
CA PHE A 7 2.87 -1.03 5.02
C PHE A 7 2.89 0.00 6.14
N LEU A 8 3.24 1.22 5.76
CA LEU A 8 3.15 2.36 6.65
C LEU A 8 1.92 3.17 6.24
N VAL A 9 1.04 3.44 7.19
CA VAL A 9 -0.18 4.22 6.93
C VAL A 9 -0.04 5.58 7.61
N ARG A 10 -0.23 6.64 6.82
CA ARG A 10 -0.28 8.00 7.34
C ARG A 10 -1.67 8.55 7.08
N CYS A 11 -2.21 9.26 8.05
CA CYS A 11 -3.53 9.85 7.92
C CYS A 11 -3.46 11.34 8.24
N TRP A 12 -3.99 12.16 7.35
CA TRP A 12 -4.14 13.60 7.58
C TRP A 12 -5.60 13.93 7.67
N ILE A 13 -5.95 14.75 8.65
CA ILE A 13 -7.30 15.27 8.78
C ILE A 13 -7.21 16.78 8.63
N THR A 14 -7.96 17.31 7.66
CA THR A 14 -8.00 18.73 7.37
C THR A 14 -9.42 19.24 7.62
N GLU A 15 -9.55 20.32 8.36
CA GLU A 15 -10.84 20.97 8.55
C GLU A 15 -10.90 22.25 7.74
N ASP A 16 -11.97 22.41 6.97
CA ASP A 16 -12.21 23.58 6.14
C ASP A 16 -13.62 24.07 6.45
N GLU A 17 -13.74 25.36 6.76
CA GLU A 17 -15.04 25.96 7.07
C GLU A 17 -16.08 25.77 5.98
N SER A 18 -15.66 25.72 4.72
CA SER A 18 -16.59 25.60 3.60
C SER A 18 -16.90 24.14 3.24
N GLN A 19 -15.97 23.22 3.51
CA GLN A 19 -16.12 21.82 3.09
C GLN A 19 -16.16 20.83 4.24
N GLY A 20 -15.95 21.31 5.47
CA GLY A 20 -15.94 20.45 6.65
C GLY A 20 -14.66 19.66 6.77
N GLU A 21 -14.76 18.52 7.44
CA GLU A 21 -13.62 17.67 7.69
C GLU A 21 -13.31 16.79 6.49
N GLN A 22 -12.05 16.74 6.11
CA GLN A 22 -11.58 15.88 5.05
C GLN A 22 -10.42 15.05 5.55
N SER A 23 -10.38 13.79 5.14
CA SER A 23 -9.28 12.90 5.49
C SER A 23 -8.58 12.39 4.25
N VAL A 24 -7.27 12.21 4.36
CA VAL A 24 -6.45 11.64 3.29
C VAL A 24 -5.57 10.57 3.93
N LEU A 25 -5.56 9.40 3.33
CA LEU A 25 -4.71 8.30 3.74
C LEU A 25 -3.59 8.15 2.72
N GLN A 26 -2.39 7.92 3.21
CA GLN A 26 -1.26 7.56 2.36
C GLN A 26 -0.69 6.24 2.88
N ILE A 27 -0.60 5.26 2.00
CA ILE A 27 -0.08 3.95 2.35
C ILE A 27 1.19 3.73 1.54
N GLU A 28 2.27 3.38 2.23
CA GLU A 28 3.55 3.09 1.60
C GLU A 28 3.89 1.62 1.80
N HIS A 29 4.23 0.94 0.72
CA HIS A 29 4.75 -0.42 0.77
C HIS A 29 6.23 -0.33 1.13
N ILE A 30 6.60 -0.86 2.30
CA ILE A 30 7.95 -0.67 2.84
C ILE A 30 9.01 -1.30 1.93
N GLN A 31 8.75 -2.49 1.43
CA GLN A 31 9.72 -3.25 0.66
C GLN A 31 10.06 -2.62 -0.69
N THR A 32 9.11 -1.95 -1.33
CA THR A 32 9.33 -1.36 -2.66
C THR A 32 9.39 0.15 -2.66
N GLY A 33 8.88 0.81 -1.61
CA GLY A 33 8.76 2.25 -1.58
C GLY A 33 7.58 2.80 -2.37
N ALA A 34 6.79 1.95 -2.99
CA ALA A 34 5.59 2.38 -3.70
C ALA A 34 4.56 2.93 -2.72
N SER A 35 3.83 3.95 -3.13
CA SER A 35 2.82 4.55 -2.27
C SER A 35 1.57 4.94 -3.04
N VAL A 36 0.47 5.07 -2.32
CA VAL A 36 -0.82 5.46 -2.89
C VAL A 36 -1.55 6.36 -1.89
N ARG A 37 -2.37 7.25 -2.40
CA ARG A 37 -3.23 8.11 -1.59
C ARG A 37 -4.69 7.77 -1.89
N ALA A 38 -5.50 7.80 -0.85
CA ALA A 38 -6.93 7.50 -0.97
C ALA A 38 -7.69 8.20 0.14
N ALA A 39 -9.00 8.34 -0.04
CA ALA A 39 -9.87 8.90 0.97
C ALA A 39 -10.29 7.85 2.01
N THR A 40 -10.38 6.60 1.61
CA THR A 40 -10.82 5.50 2.49
C THR A 40 -9.92 4.29 2.33
N LEU A 41 -9.90 3.44 3.37
CA LEU A 41 -9.15 2.19 3.32
C LEU A 41 -9.71 1.21 2.30
N THR A 42 -11.01 1.26 2.06
CA THR A 42 -11.66 0.39 1.08
C THR A 42 -11.07 0.60 -0.33
N GLU A 43 -10.75 1.84 -0.66
CA GLU A 43 -10.14 2.16 -1.95
C GLU A 43 -8.73 1.58 -2.08
N VAL A 44 -8.03 1.40 -0.97
CA VAL A 44 -6.63 0.97 -0.97
C VAL A 44 -6.50 -0.55 -0.94
N GLU A 45 -7.52 -1.25 -0.49
CA GLU A 45 -7.46 -2.70 -0.35
C GLU A 45 -6.97 -3.43 -1.61
N PRO A 46 -7.52 -3.16 -2.80
CA PRO A 46 -7.03 -3.83 -4.02
C PRO A 46 -5.55 -3.53 -4.29
N TRP A 47 -5.12 -2.31 -4.00
CA TRP A 47 -3.73 -1.92 -4.19
C TRP A 47 -2.80 -2.68 -3.24
N ILE A 48 -3.21 -2.85 -1.98
CA ILE A 48 -2.44 -3.60 -0.99
C ILE A 48 -2.30 -5.06 -1.42
N LEU A 49 -3.39 -5.67 -1.85
CA LEU A 49 -3.36 -7.05 -2.32
C LEU A 49 -2.48 -7.21 -3.56
N ALA A 50 -2.56 -6.25 -4.48
CA ALA A 50 -1.70 -6.26 -5.67
C ALA A 50 -0.22 -6.14 -5.31
N ALA A 51 0.11 -5.29 -4.34
CA ALA A 51 1.49 -5.13 -3.89
C ALA A 51 2.03 -6.42 -3.28
N CYS A 52 1.20 -7.12 -2.49
CA CYS A 52 1.59 -8.40 -1.92
C CYS A 52 1.81 -9.46 -2.99
N ARG A 53 0.94 -9.51 -3.99
CA ARG A 53 1.08 -10.46 -5.10
C ARG A 53 2.32 -10.18 -5.93
N ASN A 54 2.63 -8.91 -6.17
CA ASN A 54 3.83 -8.53 -6.91
C ASN A 54 5.10 -8.88 -6.16
N ALA A 55 5.11 -8.71 -4.85
CA ALA A 55 6.24 -9.10 -4.02
C ALA A 55 6.46 -10.62 -4.08
N ARG A 56 5.36 -11.39 -4.05
CA ARG A 56 5.44 -12.84 -4.18
C ARG A 56 6.00 -13.25 -5.54
N ALA A 57 5.54 -12.61 -6.61
CA ALA A 57 6.03 -12.90 -7.95
C ALA A 57 7.51 -12.59 -8.10
N ALA A 58 7.98 -11.48 -7.51
CA ALA A 58 9.40 -11.11 -7.53
C ALA A 58 10.26 -12.15 -6.80
N GLU A 59 9.78 -12.67 -5.66
CA GLU A 59 10.51 -13.69 -4.93
C GLU A 59 10.60 -15.01 -5.68
N VAL A 60 9.50 -15.41 -6.33
CA VAL A 60 9.48 -16.61 -7.15
C VAL A 60 10.46 -16.48 -8.32
N SER A 61 10.51 -15.29 -8.93
CA SER A 61 11.46 -15.03 -10.01
C SER A 61 12.91 -15.11 -9.55
N LYS A 62 13.22 -14.61 -8.36
CA LYS A 62 14.57 -14.70 -7.80
C LYS A 62 14.97 -16.13 -7.53
N GLU A 63 14.07 -16.95 -7.03
CA GLU A 63 14.35 -18.37 -6.82
C GLU A 63 14.63 -19.09 -8.12
N ALA A 64 13.88 -18.75 -9.17
CA ALA A 64 14.11 -19.33 -10.48
C ALA A 64 15.47 -18.94 -11.06
N GLU A 65 15.90 -17.70 -10.86
CA GLU A 65 17.19 -17.23 -11.32
C GLU A 65 18.36 -17.92 -10.64
N LYS A 66 18.17 -18.32 -9.38
CA LYS A 66 19.24 -18.98 -8.62
C LYS A 66 19.39 -20.45 -8.97
N SER A 67 18.39 -21.03 -9.57
CA SER A 67 18.45 -22.43 -9.94
C SER A 67 19.02 -22.62 -11.35
#